data_b6643595d9e11b698eb03ff38da29a42
#
_entry.id   b6643595d9e11b698eb03ff38da29a42
#
_cell.length_a   1.000
_cell.length_b   1.000
_cell.length_c   1.000
_cell.angle_alpha   90.00
_cell.angle_beta   90.00
_cell.angle_gamma   90.00
#
_symmetry.space_group_name_H-M   'P 1'
#
loop_
_entity.id
_entity.type
_entity.pdbx_description
1 polymer ?
#
loop_
_entity_poly.entity_id
_entity_poly.type
_entity_poly.pdbx_seq_one_letter_code
_entity_poly.pdbx_strand_id
1 'polypeptide(L)'
;MLLWLTEWLAHYHSAFHVFQYLTLRAILGTLTALVISFLAGPAMIRRLSFHQIGQTVRDDGPQSHLAKSGTPTMGGALILVAITLATVLWSDLGNRYMWIALAVTLAFGAIGLVDDYRKLVLRDPTGLPARWKYFWQSLVGLAAAGMLYAGAQDPAGTALLIPYLKDVSIPLGLAFIPFAYLVIVGASNAVNLTDGLDGLAILPTVMVAGALGIFAYVSGHAAFSEYLKIPYLPGVGELVVFCAAMVGAGLGFLWFNTYPAQVFMGDVGALALGAALGTVAVMVRQELVLLVMGGVFVVETLSVILQVASFKLTGRRIFHMAPLHHHFELKGWPEPRVIVRFWIITVILVLIGLASLKIR
;
A
#
# COMPACT_ATOMS: atom_id res chain seq x y z
N MET A 1 19.39 -7.29 8.85
CA MET A 1 20.63 -8.05 8.55
C MET A 1 21.85 -7.16 8.58
N LEU A 2 21.92 -6.09 7.82
CA LEU A 2 23.02 -5.13 7.87
C LEU A 2 23.14 -4.43 9.23
N LEU A 3 22.05 -4.23 9.96
CA LEU A 3 22.06 -3.68 11.31
C LEU A 3 22.94 -4.53 12.24
N TRP A 4 22.78 -5.85 12.26
CA TRP A 4 23.62 -6.73 13.07
C TRP A 4 25.10 -6.69 12.66
N LEU A 5 25.36 -6.63 11.35
CA LEU A 5 26.72 -6.49 10.84
C LEU A 5 27.34 -5.17 11.30
N THR A 6 26.60 -4.07 11.21
CA THR A 6 27.09 -2.74 11.61
C THR A 6 27.24 -2.61 13.13
N GLU A 7 26.37 -3.27 13.92
CA GLU A 7 26.52 -3.37 15.37
C GLU A 7 27.81 -4.13 15.75
N TRP A 8 28.08 -5.25 15.06
CA TRP A 8 29.33 -5.99 15.27
C TRP A 8 30.55 -5.14 14.87
N LEU A 9 30.49 -4.44 13.72
CA LEU A 9 31.56 -3.53 13.27
C LEU A 9 31.77 -2.33 14.20
N ALA A 10 30.73 -1.88 14.88
CA ALA A 10 30.79 -0.77 15.83
C ALA A 10 31.71 -1.06 17.03
N HIS A 11 31.94 -2.34 17.37
CA HIS A 11 32.91 -2.72 18.37
C HIS A 11 34.36 -2.41 17.94
N TYR A 12 34.61 -2.37 16.64
CA TYR A 12 35.97 -2.09 16.09
C TYR A 12 36.13 -0.62 15.72
N HIS A 13 35.06 0.06 15.30
CA HIS A 13 35.13 1.46 14.90
C HIS A 13 33.82 2.20 15.17
N SER A 14 33.90 3.30 15.95
CA SER A 14 32.74 4.05 16.42
C SER A 14 31.87 4.67 15.30
N ALA A 15 32.42 4.89 14.10
CA ALA A 15 31.67 5.42 12.96
C ALA A 15 30.48 4.52 12.56
N PHE A 16 30.52 3.22 12.85
CA PHE A 16 29.42 2.30 12.53
C PHE A 16 28.19 2.49 13.42
N HIS A 17 28.29 3.21 14.55
CA HIS A 17 27.11 3.57 15.36
C HIS A 17 26.09 4.41 14.59
N VAL A 18 26.49 5.10 13.53
CA VAL A 18 25.57 5.89 12.69
C VAL A 18 24.44 5.04 12.10
N PHE A 19 24.67 3.75 11.84
CA PHE A 19 23.66 2.84 11.30
C PHE A 19 22.61 2.39 12.33
N GLN A 20 22.78 2.71 13.60
CA GLN A 20 21.76 2.49 14.62
C GLN A 20 20.63 3.52 14.55
N TYR A 21 20.87 4.70 13.92
CA TYR A 21 19.85 5.71 13.76
C TYR A 21 18.77 5.24 12.78
N LEU A 22 17.51 5.19 13.27
CA LEU A 22 16.36 4.75 12.51
C LEU A 22 16.15 5.57 11.23
N THR A 23 16.35 6.89 11.32
CA THR A 23 16.24 7.80 10.18
C THR A 23 17.24 7.51 9.07
N LEU A 24 18.48 7.20 9.41
CA LEU A 24 19.46 6.81 8.40
C LEU A 24 19.10 5.48 7.74
N ARG A 25 18.67 4.49 8.53
CA ARG A 25 18.22 3.20 8.00
C ARG A 25 17.02 3.34 7.07
N ALA A 26 16.09 4.24 7.39
CA ALA A 26 14.96 4.58 6.52
C ALA A 26 15.44 5.16 5.17
N ILE A 27 16.36 6.12 5.19
CA ILE A 27 16.95 6.71 3.96
C ILE A 27 17.65 5.62 3.13
N LEU A 28 18.47 4.80 3.77
CA LEU A 28 19.18 3.71 3.10
C LEU A 28 18.22 2.64 2.57
N GLY A 29 17.14 2.34 3.29
CA GLY A 29 16.07 1.47 2.84
C GLY A 29 15.39 2.00 1.58
N THR A 30 15.04 3.31 1.55
CA THR A 30 14.47 3.97 0.37
C THR A 30 15.43 3.88 -0.83
N LEU A 31 16.69 4.26 -0.64
CA LEU A 31 17.69 4.24 -1.72
C LEU A 31 17.94 2.82 -2.23
N THR A 32 18.03 1.83 -1.31
CA THR A 32 18.21 0.42 -1.68
C THR A 32 17.05 -0.08 -2.53
N ALA A 33 15.80 0.18 -2.12
CA ALA A 33 14.63 -0.23 -2.87
C ALA A 33 14.56 0.45 -4.25
N LEU A 34 14.90 1.74 -4.31
CA LEU A 34 14.95 2.51 -5.55
C LEU A 34 16.00 1.94 -6.52
N VAL A 35 17.22 1.69 -6.04
CA VAL A 35 18.32 1.12 -6.83
C VAL A 35 17.95 -0.28 -7.34
N ILE A 36 17.38 -1.14 -6.49
CA ILE A 36 16.91 -2.47 -6.91
C ILE A 36 15.90 -2.32 -8.04
N SER A 37 14.92 -1.40 -7.91
CA SER A 37 13.90 -1.17 -8.94
C SER A 37 14.52 -0.71 -10.27
N PHE A 38 15.49 0.20 -10.25
CA PHE A 38 16.17 0.67 -11.45
C PHE A 38 17.03 -0.39 -12.12
N LEU A 39 17.74 -1.20 -11.36
CA LEU A 39 18.61 -2.24 -11.90
C LEU A 39 17.82 -3.44 -12.42
N ALA A 40 16.81 -3.89 -11.66
CA ALA A 40 16.03 -5.07 -12.02
C ALA A 40 14.89 -4.78 -13.00
N GLY A 41 14.35 -3.55 -12.99
CA GLY A 41 13.19 -3.15 -13.80
C GLY A 41 13.35 -3.44 -15.30
N PRO A 42 14.40 -2.95 -15.98
CA PRO A 42 14.56 -3.19 -17.41
C PRO A 42 14.69 -4.68 -17.78
N ALA A 43 15.34 -5.48 -16.93
CA ALA A 43 15.47 -6.92 -17.16
C ALA A 43 14.12 -7.64 -16.98
N MET A 44 13.35 -7.24 -15.98
CA MET A 44 12.02 -7.79 -15.73
C MET A 44 11.04 -7.41 -16.85
N ILE A 45 11.00 -6.14 -17.27
CA ILE A 45 10.14 -5.68 -18.37
C ILE A 45 10.44 -6.48 -19.64
N ARG A 46 11.71 -6.64 -20.00
CA ARG A 46 12.10 -7.46 -21.17
C ARG A 46 11.63 -8.89 -21.06
N ARG A 47 11.74 -9.53 -19.89
CA ARG A 47 11.27 -10.91 -19.68
C ARG A 47 9.75 -11.02 -19.80
N LEU A 48 9.00 -10.10 -19.19
CA LEU A 48 7.53 -10.07 -19.27
C LEU A 48 7.07 -9.87 -20.72
N SER A 49 7.69 -8.94 -21.46
CA SER A 49 7.39 -8.71 -22.88
C SER A 49 7.71 -9.92 -23.75
N PHE A 50 8.84 -10.59 -23.51
CA PHE A 50 9.24 -11.79 -24.26
C PHE A 50 8.23 -12.93 -24.12
N HIS A 51 7.65 -13.11 -22.93
CA HIS A 51 6.65 -14.15 -22.66
C HIS A 51 5.23 -13.71 -23.08
N GLN A 52 5.07 -12.57 -23.74
CA GLN A 52 3.78 -12.00 -24.15
C GLN A 52 2.77 -11.91 -22.97
N ILE A 53 3.28 -11.65 -21.78
CA ILE A 53 2.47 -11.43 -20.57
C ILE A 53 1.95 -9.98 -20.62
N GLY A 54 1.07 -9.71 -21.59
CA GLY A 54 0.46 -8.41 -21.82
C GLY A 54 -1.03 -8.42 -21.45
N GLN A 55 -1.51 -7.27 -21.00
CA GLN A 55 -2.92 -7.12 -20.66
C GLN A 55 -3.80 -7.23 -21.91
N THR A 56 -4.84 -8.09 -21.85
CA THR A 56 -5.95 -8.06 -22.80
C THR A 56 -6.86 -6.90 -22.43
N VAL A 57 -6.97 -5.93 -23.32
CA VAL A 57 -7.86 -4.78 -23.15
C VAL A 57 -9.31 -5.25 -23.29
N ARG A 58 -10.19 -4.86 -22.38
CA ARG A 58 -11.63 -5.14 -22.47
C ARG A 58 -12.26 -4.30 -23.56
N ASP A 59 -13.12 -4.90 -24.36
CA ASP A 59 -13.84 -4.20 -25.44
C ASP A 59 -14.83 -3.13 -24.92
N ASP A 60 -15.22 -3.21 -23.64
CA ASP A 60 -16.18 -2.31 -22.99
C ASP A 60 -15.54 -1.03 -22.41
N GLY A 61 -14.19 -0.89 -22.51
CA GLY A 61 -13.43 0.24 -21.95
C GLY A 61 -13.30 1.43 -22.90
N PRO A 62 -12.70 2.56 -22.41
CA PRO A 62 -12.37 3.70 -23.29
C PRO A 62 -11.46 3.27 -24.45
N GLN A 63 -11.72 3.79 -25.66
CA GLN A 63 -10.97 3.44 -26.87
C GLN A 63 -9.46 3.78 -26.76
N SER A 64 -9.10 4.75 -25.92
CA SER A 64 -7.71 5.10 -25.59
C SER A 64 -6.90 3.92 -25.03
N HIS A 65 -7.55 2.95 -24.39
CA HIS A 65 -6.91 1.77 -23.81
C HIS A 65 -6.49 0.73 -24.87
N LEU A 66 -7.07 0.77 -26.05
CA LEU A 66 -6.68 -0.13 -27.15
C LEU A 66 -5.21 0.06 -27.56
N ALA A 67 -4.69 1.29 -27.47
CA ALA A 67 -3.29 1.60 -27.72
C ALA A 67 -2.31 0.98 -26.70
N LYS A 68 -2.81 0.57 -25.53
CA LYS A 68 -2.03 -0.08 -24.46
C LYS A 68 -1.98 -1.60 -24.57
N SER A 69 -2.64 -2.18 -25.58
CA SER A 69 -2.61 -3.61 -25.84
C SER A 69 -1.16 -4.08 -26.03
N GLY A 70 -0.77 -5.11 -25.29
CA GLY A 70 0.60 -5.65 -25.33
C GLY A 70 1.58 -5.06 -24.31
N THR A 71 1.21 -4.00 -23.56
CA THR A 71 2.02 -3.53 -22.43
C THR A 71 2.11 -4.64 -21.38
N PRO A 72 3.32 -5.05 -20.95
CA PRO A 72 3.47 -6.10 -19.96
C PRO A 72 2.85 -5.72 -18.63
N THR A 73 2.32 -6.69 -17.92
CA THR A 73 1.75 -6.54 -16.56
C THR A 73 2.47 -7.44 -15.56
N MET A 74 2.04 -7.48 -14.29
CA MET A 74 2.71 -8.14 -13.16
C MET A 74 3.98 -7.41 -12.69
N GLY A 75 4.13 -6.12 -13.01
CA GLY A 75 5.24 -5.29 -12.53
C GLY A 75 5.30 -5.15 -11.01
N GLY A 76 4.19 -5.42 -10.32
CA GLY A 76 4.13 -5.49 -8.86
C GLY A 76 5.14 -6.45 -8.23
N ALA A 77 5.57 -7.49 -8.95
CA ALA A 77 6.60 -8.39 -8.47
C ALA A 77 7.94 -7.67 -8.21
N LEU A 78 8.29 -6.67 -9.05
CA LEU A 78 9.47 -5.82 -8.82
C LEU A 78 9.37 -5.05 -7.50
N ILE A 79 8.19 -4.46 -7.26
CA ILE A 79 7.92 -3.70 -6.04
C ILE A 79 8.11 -4.61 -4.81
N LEU A 80 7.53 -5.81 -4.83
CA LEU A 80 7.62 -6.76 -3.71
C LEU A 80 9.06 -7.21 -3.44
N VAL A 81 9.84 -7.51 -4.48
CA VAL A 81 11.25 -7.85 -4.33
C VAL A 81 12.03 -6.68 -3.73
N ALA A 82 11.83 -5.46 -4.22
CA ALA A 82 12.53 -4.28 -3.74
C ALA A 82 12.17 -3.97 -2.27
N ILE A 83 10.89 -4.02 -1.89
CA ILE A 83 10.43 -3.84 -0.50
C ILE A 83 11.04 -4.92 0.39
N THR A 84 10.95 -6.18 -0.01
CA THR A 84 11.43 -7.30 0.80
C THR A 84 12.92 -7.19 1.09
N LEU A 85 13.72 -7.02 0.03
CA LEU A 85 15.18 -6.94 0.18
C LEU A 85 15.60 -5.71 1.00
N ALA A 86 15.04 -4.54 0.71
CA ALA A 86 15.38 -3.32 1.45
C ALA A 86 14.97 -3.43 2.93
N THR A 87 13.76 -3.96 3.22
CA THR A 87 13.30 -4.16 4.59
C THR A 87 14.18 -5.14 5.35
N VAL A 88 14.45 -6.33 4.80
CA VAL A 88 15.28 -7.36 5.47
C VAL A 88 16.72 -6.87 5.68
N LEU A 89 17.26 -6.07 4.77
CA LEU A 89 18.62 -5.52 4.91
C LEU A 89 18.72 -4.50 6.05
N TRP A 90 17.75 -3.57 6.15
CA TRP A 90 17.88 -2.38 7.00
C TRP A 90 17.04 -2.39 8.27
N SER A 91 16.00 -3.25 8.38
CA SER A 91 15.20 -3.35 9.61
C SER A 91 15.88 -4.20 10.68
N ASP A 92 15.42 -3.98 11.92
CA ASP A 92 15.68 -4.90 13.01
C ASP A 92 14.85 -6.19 12.82
N LEU A 93 15.56 -7.29 12.57
CA LEU A 93 14.95 -8.60 12.35
C LEU A 93 14.32 -9.21 13.63
N GLY A 94 14.61 -8.66 14.81
CA GLY A 94 13.94 -9.02 16.06
C GLY A 94 12.53 -8.41 16.21
N ASN A 95 12.18 -7.44 15.36
CA ASN A 95 10.93 -6.71 15.48
C ASN A 95 9.75 -7.47 14.83
N ARG A 96 8.72 -7.80 15.65
CA ARG A 96 7.52 -8.54 15.19
C ARG A 96 6.68 -7.77 14.17
N TYR A 97 6.57 -6.43 14.32
CA TYR A 97 5.72 -5.61 13.47
C TYR A 97 6.21 -5.60 12.03
N MET A 98 7.55 -5.53 11.86
CA MET A 98 8.18 -5.64 10.54
C MET A 98 7.81 -6.97 9.86
N TRP A 99 7.91 -8.09 10.58
CA TRP A 99 7.58 -9.41 10.01
C TRP A 99 6.12 -9.56 9.65
N ILE A 100 5.18 -9.05 10.49
CA ILE A 100 3.75 -9.08 10.18
C ILE A 100 3.46 -8.22 8.94
N ALA A 101 4.01 -6.99 8.86
CA ALA A 101 3.83 -6.12 7.70
C ALA A 101 4.34 -6.79 6.42
N LEU A 102 5.55 -7.36 6.46
CA LEU A 102 6.15 -8.02 5.31
C LEU A 102 5.39 -9.29 4.92
N ALA A 103 5.00 -10.13 5.89
CA ALA A 103 4.24 -11.36 5.64
C ALA A 103 2.87 -11.09 5.01
N VAL A 104 2.12 -10.09 5.52
CA VAL A 104 0.84 -9.68 4.93
C VAL A 104 1.03 -9.17 3.51
N THR A 105 2.02 -8.31 3.29
CA THR A 105 2.32 -7.75 1.96
C THR A 105 2.63 -8.86 0.95
N LEU A 106 3.50 -9.80 1.32
CA LEU A 106 3.86 -10.92 0.45
C LEU A 106 2.71 -11.91 0.22
N ALA A 107 1.91 -12.18 1.26
CA ALA A 107 0.75 -13.05 1.13
C ALA A 107 -0.32 -12.48 0.20
N PHE A 108 -0.64 -11.18 0.33
CA PHE A 108 -1.55 -10.52 -0.61
C PHE A 108 -0.96 -10.41 -2.02
N GLY A 109 0.35 -10.20 -2.13
CA GLY A 109 1.06 -10.27 -3.40
C GLY A 109 0.98 -11.65 -4.04
N ALA A 110 1.10 -12.73 -3.27
CA ALA A 110 0.94 -14.09 -3.77
C ALA A 110 -0.50 -14.36 -4.26
N ILE A 111 -1.52 -13.85 -3.57
CA ILE A 111 -2.91 -13.94 -4.04
C ILE A 111 -3.07 -13.23 -5.39
N GLY A 112 -2.51 -12.01 -5.52
CA GLY A 112 -2.51 -11.27 -6.78
C GLY A 112 -1.73 -11.98 -7.87
N LEU A 113 -0.58 -12.58 -7.53
CA LEU A 113 0.23 -13.36 -8.47
C LEU A 113 -0.55 -14.55 -9.06
N VAL A 114 -1.28 -15.28 -8.23
CA VAL A 114 -2.13 -16.40 -8.70
C VAL A 114 -3.23 -15.89 -9.60
N ASP A 115 -3.84 -14.74 -9.29
CA ASP A 115 -4.89 -14.14 -10.11
C ASP A 115 -4.35 -13.72 -11.49
N ASP A 116 -3.25 -12.95 -11.50
CA ASP A 116 -2.59 -12.50 -12.73
C ASP A 116 -2.05 -13.68 -13.56
N TYR A 117 -1.44 -14.68 -12.93
CA TYR A 117 -0.93 -15.87 -13.60
C TYR A 117 -2.04 -16.63 -14.34
N ARG A 118 -3.20 -16.80 -13.70
CA ARG A 118 -4.35 -17.43 -14.34
C ARG A 118 -4.85 -16.66 -15.54
N LYS A 119 -5.00 -15.34 -15.40
CA LYS A 119 -5.48 -14.46 -16.48
C LYS A 119 -4.56 -14.45 -17.69
N LEU A 120 -3.24 -14.42 -17.45
CA LEU A 120 -2.27 -14.12 -18.48
C LEU A 120 -1.58 -15.37 -19.04
N VAL A 121 -1.17 -16.29 -18.19
CA VAL A 121 -0.43 -17.50 -18.60
C VAL A 121 -1.40 -18.62 -18.96
N LEU A 122 -2.42 -18.85 -18.13
CA LEU A 122 -3.44 -19.88 -18.40
C LEU A 122 -4.54 -19.36 -19.34
N ARG A 123 -4.53 -18.05 -19.69
CA ARG A 123 -5.52 -17.39 -20.54
C ARG A 123 -6.96 -17.60 -20.05
N ASP A 124 -7.14 -17.72 -18.73
CA ASP A 124 -8.45 -17.81 -18.10
C ASP A 124 -8.94 -16.38 -17.78
N PRO A 125 -9.88 -15.81 -18.56
CA PRO A 125 -10.29 -14.41 -18.39
C PRO A 125 -10.95 -14.14 -17.05
N THR A 126 -11.39 -15.19 -16.35
CA THR A 126 -12.02 -15.06 -15.03
C THR A 126 -11.00 -14.91 -13.90
N GLY A 127 -9.74 -15.32 -14.15
CA GLY A 127 -8.67 -15.31 -13.15
C GLY A 127 -8.97 -16.19 -11.94
N LEU A 128 -8.60 -15.72 -10.76
CA LEU A 128 -8.96 -16.38 -9.50
C LEU A 128 -10.43 -16.05 -9.18
N PRO A 129 -11.33 -17.07 -9.08
CA PRO A 129 -12.73 -16.83 -8.74
C PRO A 129 -12.88 -15.97 -7.49
N ALA A 130 -13.76 -14.95 -7.52
CA ALA A 130 -13.90 -13.94 -6.47
C ALA A 130 -14.04 -14.54 -5.05
N ARG A 131 -14.77 -15.67 -4.92
CA ARG A 131 -14.93 -16.38 -3.65
C ARG A 131 -13.60 -16.86 -3.05
N TRP A 132 -12.67 -17.38 -3.88
CA TRP A 132 -11.36 -17.85 -3.43
C TRP A 132 -10.41 -16.69 -3.18
N LYS A 133 -10.44 -15.65 -4.02
CA LYS A 133 -9.68 -14.42 -3.79
C LYS A 133 -10.05 -13.81 -2.43
N TYR A 134 -11.34 -13.65 -2.17
CA TYR A 134 -11.84 -13.11 -0.90
C TYR A 134 -11.57 -14.04 0.28
N PHE A 135 -11.66 -15.35 0.11
CA PHE A 135 -11.34 -16.33 1.16
C PHE A 135 -9.89 -16.21 1.63
N TRP A 136 -8.93 -16.19 0.70
CA TRP A 136 -7.52 -16.08 1.05
C TRP A 136 -7.16 -14.72 1.65
N GLN A 137 -7.70 -13.63 1.11
CA GLN A 137 -7.56 -12.30 1.70
C GLN A 137 -8.11 -12.26 3.12
N SER A 138 -9.26 -12.87 3.36
CA SER A 138 -9.89 -12.93 4.69
C SER A 138 -9.05 -13.76 5.66
N LEU A 139 -8.53 -14.90 5.23
CA LEU A 139 -7.68 -15.74 6.07
C LEU A 139 -6.42 -14.97 6.52
N VAL A 140 -5.72 -14.34 5.60
CA VAL A 140 -4.51 -13.57 5.91
C VAL A 140 -4.84 -12.34 6.77
N GLY A 141 -5.89 -11.60 6.42
CA GLY A 141 -6.32 -10.40 7.17
C GLY A 141 -6.74 -10.72 8.61
N LEU A 142 -7.53 -11.79 8.82
CA LEU A 142 -7.93 -12.23 10.16
C LEU A 142 -6.75 -12.76 10.96
N ALA A 143 -5.82 -13.51 10.33
CA ALA A 143 -4.62 -13.97 11.00
C ALA A 143 -3.74 -12.80 11.46
N ALA A 144 -3.54 -11.79 10.60
CA ALA A 144 -2.80 -10.59 10.97
C ALA A 144 -3.48 -9.81 12.10
N ALA A 145 -4.79 -9.59 12.01
CA ALA A 145 -5.58 -8.92 13.05
C ALA A 145 -5.51 -9.68 14.39
N GLY A 146 -5.62 -11.02 14.35
CA GLY A 146 -5.49 -11.88 15.53
C GLY A 146 -4.10 -11.82 16.17
N MET A 147 -3.03 -11.85 15.37
CA MET A 147 -1.65 -11.70 15.87
C MET A 147 -1.42 -10.32 16.50
N LEU A 148 -1.97 -9.25 15.91
CA LEU A 148 -1.86 -7.90 16.46
C LEU A 148 -2.65 -7.77 17.77
N TYR A 149 -3.85 -8.35 17.85
CA TYR A 149 -4.66 -8.40 19.07
C TYR A 149 -3.95 -9.16 20.19
N ALA A 150 -3.49 -10.38 19.92
CA ALA A 150 -2.80 -11.22 20.89
C ALA A 150 -1.47 -10.61 21.38
N GLY A 151 -0.85 -9.81 20.54
CA GLY A 151 0.39 -9.11 20.88
C GLY A 151 0.21 -7.74 21.52
N ALA A 152 -1.03 -7.25 21.69
CA ALA A 152 -1.29 -5.99 22.37
C ALA A 152 -1.07 -6.15 23.88
N GLN A 153 -0.13 -5.40 24.43
CA GLN A 153 0.19 -5.45 25.88
C GLN A 153 -0.68 -4.48 26.68
N ASP A 154 -1.15 -3.43 26.05
CA ASP A 154 -1.94 -2.37 26.66
C ASP A 154 -3.28 -2.17 25.94
N PRO A 155 -4.33 -1.69 26.63
CA PRO A 155 -5.61 -1.34 26.00
C PRO A 155 -5.47 -0.33 24.85
N ALA A 156 -4.49 0.57 24.91
CA ALA A 156 -4.17 1.50 23.83
C ALA A 156 -3.77 0.79 22.51
N GLY A 157 -3.19 -0.40 22.62
CA GLY A 157 -2.85 -1.26 21.49
C GLY A 157 -4.03 -1.80 20.69
N THR A 158 -5.28 -1.67 21.17
CA THR A 158 -6.51 -2.11 20.51
C THR A 158 -7.59 -1.03 20.46
N ALA A 159 -7.26 0.21 20.84
CA ALA A 159 -8.21 1.32 20.83
C ALA A 159 -8.26 2.00 19.45
N LEU A 160 -9.45 2.42 19.03
CA LEU A 160 -9.65 3.28 17.88
C LEU A 160 -9.47 4.73 18.28
N LEU A 161 -8.54 5.42 17.63
CA LEU A 161 -8.30 6.83 17.84
C LEU A 161 -9.14 7.67 16.88
N ILE A 162 -9.81 8.68 17.40
CA ILE A 162 -10.56 9.63 16.57
C ILE A 162 -9.63 10.79 16.18
N PRO A 163 -9.31 10.97 14.89
CA PRO A 163 -8.48 12.09 14.46
C PRO A 163 -9.11 13.42 14.86
N TYR A 164 -8.26 14.42 15.21
CA TYR A 164 -8.66 15.77 15.63
C TYR A 164 -9.37 15.87 17.00
N LEU A 165 -9.67 14.76 17.68
CA LEU A 165 -10.27 14.74 19.01
C LEU A 165 -9.29 14.11 20.03
N LYS A 166 -8.57 14.94 20.77
CA LYS A 166 -7.42 14.53 21.63
C LYS A 166 -7.75 13.46 22.66
N ASP A 167 -8.90 13.53 23.28
CA ASP A 167 -9.24 12.74 24.46
C ASP A 167 -10.23 11.61 24.11
N VAL A 168 -10.54 11.42 22.82
CA VAL A 168 -11.50 10.42 22.39
C VAL A 168 -10.78 9.21 21.83
N SER A 169 -10.76 8.15 22.61
CA SER A 169 -10.34 6.82 22.19
C SER A 169 -11.43 5.79 22.52
N ILE A 170 -11.73 4.93 21.58
CA ILE A 170 -12.77 3.90 21.73
C ILE A 170 -12.09 2.56 21.93
N PRO A 171 -12.16 1.93 23.12
CA PRO A 171 -11.60 0.62 23.32
C PRO A 171 -12.44 -0.41 22.54
N LEU A 172 -11.85 -1.03 21.52
CA LEU A 172 -12.55 -1.99 20.67
C LEU A 172 -12.60 -3.39 21.29
N GLY A 173 -11.67 -3.74 22.18
CA GLY A 173 -11.59 -5.10 22.70
C GLY A 173 -11.54 -6.14 21.56
N LEU A 174 -12.36 -7.18 21.64
CA LEU A 174 -12.44 -8.23 20.60
C LEU A 174 -12.94 -7.69 19.23
N ALA A 175 -13.70 -6.59 19.21
CA ALA A 175 -14.14 -5.97 17.97
C ALA A 175 -12.98 -5.40 17.13
N PHE A 176 -11.80 -5.27 17.74
CA PHE A 176 -10.57 -4.90 17.02
C PHE A 176 -10.26 -5.89 15.88
N ILE A 177 -10.46 -7.19 16.08
CA ILE A 177 -10.14 -8.21 15.07
C ILE A 177 -10.94 -8.00 13.79
N PRO A 178 -12.28 -7.98 13.78
CA PRO A 178 -13.06 -7.74 12.57
C PRO A 178 -12.83 -6.33 12.02
N PHE A 179 -12.58 -5.32 12.85
CA PHE A 179 -12.29 -3.98 12.40
C PHE A 179 -10.95 -3.91 11.65
N ALA A 180 -9.86 -4.41 12.24
CA ALA A 180 -8.55 -4.46 11.60
C ALA A 180 -8.57 -5.27 10.29
N TYR A 181 -9.28 -6.41 10.29
CA TYR A 181 -9.52 -7.19 9.08
C TYR A 181 -10.17 -6.34 7.97
N LEU A 182 -11.24 -5.59 8.29
CA LEU A 182 -11.91 -4.73 7.32
C LEU A 182 -10.99 -3.64 6.78
N VAL A 183 -10.13 -3.05 7.63
CA VAL A 183 -9.16 -2.05 7.19
C VAL A 183 -8.13 -2.66 6.24
N ILE A 184 -7.55 -3.81 6.58
CA ILE A 184 -6.52 -4.46 5.75
C ILE A 184 -7.09 -4.91 4.40
N VAL A 185 -8.18 -5.66 4.41
CA VAL A 185 -8.80 -6.19 3.18
C VAL A 185 -9.43 -5.07 2.36
N GLY A 186 -10.07 -4.11 3.04
CA GLY A 186 -10.66 -2.93 2.40
C GLY A 186 -9.63 -2.08 1.68
N ALA A 187 -8.51 -1.74 2.34
CA ALA A 187 -7.42 -0.99 1.73
C ALA A 187 -6.79 -1.74 0.55
N SER A 188 -6.60 -3.07 0.67
CA SER A 188 -6.09 -3.90 -0.41
C SER A 188 -6.94 -3.81 -1.67
N ASN A 189 -8.25 -4.01 -1.54
CA ASN A 189 -9.15 -3.96 -2.68
C ASN A 189 -9.36 -2.53 -3.20
N ALA A 190 -9.29 -1.51 -2.34
CA ALA A 190 -9.42 -0.12 -2.74
C ALA A 190 -8.25 0.36 -3.63
N VAL A 191 -7.01 0.00 -3.27
CA VAL A 191 -5.84 0.27 -4.12
C VAL A 191 -5.95 -0.49 -5.45
N ASN A 192 -6.38 -1.75 -5.42
CA ASN A 192 -6.57 -2.56 -6.63
C ASN A 192 -7.62 -1.96 -7.57
N LEU A 193 -8.75 -1.46 -7.06
CA LEU A 193 -9.77 -0.78 -7.87
C LEU A 193 -9.28 0.55 -8.46
N THR A 194 -8.31 1.21 -7.82
CA THR A 194 -7.75 2.48 -8.28
C THR A 194 -6.67 2.29 -9.36
N ASP A 195 -6.09 1.09 -9.48
CA ASP A 195 -5.02 0.77 -10.43
C ASP A 195 -5.54 0.57 -11.86
N GLY A 196 -6.27 1.56 -12.37
CA GLY A 196 -6.89 1.53 -13.71
C GLY A 196 -6.21 2.42 -14.75
N LEU A 197 -5.34 3.36 -14.35
CA LEU A 197 -4.60 4.27 -15.23
C LEU A 197 -3.11 4.27 -14.88
N ASP A 198 -2.27 4.63 -15.87
CA ASP A 198 -0.81 4.65 -15.77
C ASP A 198 -0.31 5.50 -14.60
N GLY A 199 0.28 4.90 -13.58
CA GLY A 199 0.80 5.61 -12.41
C GLY A 199 -0.24 6.14 -11.43
N LEU A 200 -1.55 5.94 -11.68
CA LEU A 200 -2.61 6.51 -10.85
C LEU A 200 -2.55 6.01 -9.41
N ALA A 201 -2.42 4.70 -9.19
CA ALA A 201 -2.45 4.11 -7.85
C ALA A 201 -1.10 4.19 -7.13
N ILE A 202 0.02 4.10 -7.85
CA ILE A 202 1.33 3.96 -7.22
C ILE A 202 1.79 5.23 -6.49
N LEU A 203 1.63 6.43 -7.06
CA LEU A 203 2.09 7.65 -6.39
C LEU A 203 1.25 8.00 -5.15
N PRO A 204 -0.09 7.92 -5.15
CA PRO A 204 -0.89 7.99 -3.92
C PRO A 204 -0.44 6.99 -2.86
N THR A 205 -0.14 5.75 -3.24
CA THR A 205 0.39 4.73 -2.31
C THR A 205 1.71 5.17 -1.68
N VAL A 206 2.64 5.70 -2.48
CA VAL A 206 3.94 6.24 -2.00
C VAL A 206 3.73 7.37 -1.00
N MET A 207 2.83 8.31 -1.30
CA MET A 207 2.55 9.45 -0.41
C MET A 207 1.95 9.00 0.92
N VAL A 208 0.97 8.10 0.88
CA VAL A 208 0.33 7.55 2.08
C VAL A 208 1.32 6.70 2.89
N ALA A 209 2.15 5.89 2.24
CA ALA A 209 3.20 5.11 2.92
C ALA A 209 4.20 6.02 3.63
N GLY A 210 4.65 7.11 2.98
CA GLY A 210 5.53 8.09 3.60
C GLY A 210 4.90 8.76 4.83
N ALA A 211 3.63 9.14 4.74
CA ALA A 211 2.89 9.71 5.87
C ALA A 211 2.71 8.71 7.03
N LEU A 212 2.34 7.46 6.73
CA LEU A 212 2.26 6.40 7.74
C LEU A 212 3.63 6.11 8.39
N GLY A 213 4.74 6.25 7.63
CA GLY A 213 6.08 6.21 8.17
C GLY A 213 6.34 7.32 9.21
N ILE A 214 5.85 8.54 8.97
CA ILE A 214 5.93 9.62 9.96
C ILE A 214 5.13 9.25 11.22
N PHE A 215 3.89 8.74 11.08
CA PHE A 215 3.11 8.26 12.21
C PHE A 215 3.82 7.14 12.97
N ALA A 216 4.43 6.18 12.28
CA ALA A 216 5.20 5.11 12.90
C ALA A 216 6.39 5.66 13.71
N TYR A 217 7.10 6.65 13.15
CA TYR A 217 8.22 7.28 13.83
C TYR A 217 7.82 7.96 15.13
N VAL A 218 6.77 8.79 15.08
CA VAL A 218 6.35 9.57 16.25
C VAL A 218 5.65 8.70 17.29
N SER A 219 4.85 7.70 16.89
CA SER A 219 4.19 6.77 17.83
C SER A 219 5.18 5.78 18.47
N GLY A 220 6.27 5.47 17.77
CA GLY A 220 7.33 4.60 18.27
C GLY A 220 8.37 5.29 19.15
N HIS A 221 8.28 6.62 19.35
CA HIS A 221 9.25 7.40 20.13
C HIS A 221 8.58 8.04 21.34
N ALA A 222 9.00 7.68 22.55
CA ALA A 222 8.36 8.09 23.81
C ALA A 222 8.21 9.63 23.93
N ALA A 223 9.28 10.40 23.68
CA ALA A 223 9.21 11.86 23.81
C ALA A 223 8.31 12.52 22.76
N PHE A 224 8.26 12.00 21.51
CA PHE A 224 7.39 12.55 20.49
C PHE A 224 5.93 12.16 20.72
N SER A 225 5.66 10.96 21.16
CA SER A 225 4.30 10.52 21.48
C SER A 225 3.72 11.33 22.63
N GLU A 226 4.50 11.58 23.69
CA GLU A 226 4.11 12.43 24.81
C GLU A 226 3.86 13.90 24.36
N TYR A 227 4.79 14.48 23.60
CA TYR A 227 4.64 15.85 23.08
C TYR A 227 3.40 16.02 22.19
N LEU A 228 3.13 15.03 21.33
CA LEU A 228 2.00 15.04 20.42
C LEU A 228 0.71 14.52 21.07
N LYS A 229 0.78 14.02 22.32
CA LYS A 229 -0.34 13.39 23.03
C LYS A 229 -1.01 12.25 22.24
N ILE A 230 -0.19 11.42 21.62
CA ILE A 230 -0.60 10.18 20.93
C ILE A 230 -0.12 8.98 21.76
N PRO A 231 -0.74 7.79 21.64
CA PRO A 231 -0.27 6.61 22.31
C PRO A 231 1.16 6.26 21.93
N TYR A 232 2.00 5.97 22.94
CA TYR A 232 3.30 5.38 22.70
C TYR A 232 3.13 3.90 22.41
N LEU A 233 3.62 3.47 21.26
CA LEU A 233 3.53 2.09 20.78
C LEU A 233 4.94 1.50 20.61
N PRO A 234 5.45 0.78 21.63
CA PRO A 234 6.82 0.27 21.61
C PRO A 234 7.06 -0.66 20.41
N GLY A 235 8.19 -0.44 19.71
CA GLY A 235 8.60 -1.23 18.57
C GLY A 235 7.95 -0.86 17.23
N VAL A 236 6.87 -0.08 17.20
CA VAL A 236 6.20 0.35 15.96
C VAL A 236 7.07 1.29 15.13
N GLY A 237 7.99 2.02 15.79
CA GLY A 237 8.94 2.91 15.09
C GLY A 237 9.74 2.21 13.98
N GLU A 238 10.00 0.92 14.09
CA GLU A 238 10.75 0.14 13.10
C GLU A 238 10.02 0.06 11.73
N LEU A 239 8.71 0.23 11.71
CA LEU A 239 7.91 0.29 10.48
C LEU A 239 8.29 1.47 9.57
N VAL A 240 9.02 2.47 10.09
CA VAL A 240 9.58 3.56 9.27
C VAL A 240 10.45 3.01 8.14
N VAL A 241 11.26 1.99 8.42
CA VAL A 241 12.14 1.37 7.41
C VAL A 241 11.32 0.64 6.35
N PHE A 242 10.25 -0.07 6.76
CA PHE A 242 9.33 -0.73 5.84
C PHE A 242 8.59 0.29 4.96
N CYS A 243 8.03 1.36 5.54
CA CYS A 243 7.37 2.43 4.80
C CYS A 243 8.36 3.13 3.84
N ALA A 244 9.58 3.37 4.27
CA ALA A 244 10.65 3.95 3.46
C ALA A 244 11.01 3.03 2.27
N ALA A 245 11.07 1.71 2.49
CA ALA A 245 11.25 0.74 1.42
C ALA A 245 10.07 0.75 0.43
N MET A 246 8.82 0.89 0.91
CA MET A 246 7.65 1.06 0.05
C MET A 246 7.76 2.33 -0.80
N VAL A 247 8.20 3.45 -0.21
CA VAL A 247 8.42 4.71 -0.93
C VAL A 247 9.47 4.53 -2.03
N GLY A 248 10.63 3.94 -1.70
CA GLY A 248 11.69 3.72 -2.67
C GLY A 248 11.29 2.78 -3.81
N ALA A 249 10.65 1.65 -3.47
CA ALA A 249 10.17 0.68 -4.47
C ALA A 249 9.07 1.27 -5.35
N GLY A 250 8.14 2.01 -4.75
CA GLY A 250 7.04 2.66 -5.47
C GLY A 250 7.52 3.75 -6.42
N LEU A 251 8.44 4.62 -6.00
CA LEU A 251 9.05 5.63 -6.87
C LEU A 251 9.88 4.98 -7.99
N GLY A 252 10.64 3.92 -7.68
CA GLY A 252 11.39 3.17 -8.68
C GLY A 252 10.50 2.47 -9.69
N PHE A 253 9.36 1.95 -9.27
CA PHE A 253 8.35 1.39 -10.18
C PHE A 253 7.66 2.47 -11.01
N LEU A 254 7.30 3.60 -10.41
CA LEU A 254 6.67 4.74 -11.09
C LEU A 254 7.50 5.23 -12.28
N TRP A 255 8.83 5.13 -12.22
CA TRP A 255 9.72 5.47 -13.34
C TRP A 255 9.36 4.74 -14.63
N PHE A 256 8.88 3.50 -14.52
CA PHE A 256 8.48 2.68 -15.66
C PHE A 256 6.95 2.67 -15.89
N ASN A 257 6.17 3.03 -14.87
CA ASN A 257 4.71 2.99 -14.91
C ASN A 257 4.06 4.35 -15.17
N THR A 258 4.85 5.45 -15.24
CA THR A 258 4.32 6.77 -15.63
C THR A 258 3.80 6.76 -17.07
N TYR A 259 2.80 7.60 -17.34
CA TYR A 259 2.19 7.68 -18.67
C TYR A 259 3.18 8.17 -19.76
N PRO A 260 3.29 7.48 -20.92
CA PRO A 260 2.70 6.16 -21.23
C PRO A 260 3.50 5.01 -20.57
N ALA A 261 2.80 4.11 -19.88
CA ALA A 261 3.42 3.08 -19.07
C ALA A 261 4.17 2.02 -19.91
N GLN A 262 5.36 1.66 -19.46
CA GLN A 262 6.16 0.56 -20.00
C GLN A 262 5.80 -0.80 -19.36
N VAL A 263 5.15 -0.77 -18.18
CA VAL A 263 4.72 -1.95 -17.44
C VAL A 263 3.57 -1.59 -16.51
N PHE A 264 2.57 -2.46 -16.38
CA PHE A 264 1.48 -2.33 -15.42
C PHE A 264 1.79 -3.07 -14.13
N MET A 265 1.25 -2.54 -13.02
CA MET A 265 1.47 -3.11 -11.69
C MET A 265 0.83 -4.48 -11.53
N GLY A 266 -0.41 -4.62 -11.98
CA GLY A 266 -1.22 -5.84 -11.84
C GLY A 266 -1.71 -6.08 -10.42
N ASP A 267 -2.52 -7.14 -10.26
CA ASP A 267 -3.09 -7.53 -8.97
C ASP A 267 -2.01 -7.90 -7.95
N VAL A 268 -0.84 -8.38 -8.42
CA VAL A 268 0.34 -8.68 -7.58
C VAL A 268 0.74 -7.46 -6.73
N GLY A 269 0.90 -6.31 -7.37
CA GLY A 269 1.34 -5.09 -6.68
C GLY A 269 0.21 -4.38 -5.97
N ALA A 270 -0.92 -4.22 -6.64
CA ALA A 270 -2.03 -3.42 -6.13
C ALA A 270 -2.63 -3.99 -4.84
N LEU A 271 -2.88 -5.31 -4.79
CA LEU A 271 -3.38 -5.97 -3.57
C LEU A 271 -2.37 -5.91 -2.42
N ALA A 272 -1.09 -6.16 -2.74
CA ALA A 272 -0.03 -6.17 -1.74
C ALA A 272 0.19 -4.80 -1.11
N LEU A 273 0.28 -3.74 -1.92
CA LEU A 273 0.51 -2.39 -1.44
C LEU A 273 -0.67 -1.87 -0.62
N GLY A 274 -1.90 -2.12 -1.06
CA GLY A 274 -3.08 -1.74 -0.30
C GLY A 274 -3.15 -2.46 1.05
N ALA A 275 -2.86 -3.77 1.09
CA ALA A 275 -2.80 -4.54 2.34
C ALA A 275 -1.67 -4.05 3.25
N ALA A 276 -0.51 -3.67 2.69
CA ALA A 276 0.60 -3.08 3.44
C ALA A 276 0.17 -1.77 4.12
N LEU A 277 -0.46 -0.84 3.37
CA LEU A 277 -0.97 0.41 3.93
C LEU A 277 -1.99 0.17 5.05
N GLY A 278 -2.97 -0.72 4.83
CA GLY A 278 -3.97 -1.08 5.84
C GLY A 278 -3.32 -1.68 7.09
N THR A 279 -2.36 -2.58 6.92
CA THR A 279 -1.65 -3.23 8.03
C THR A 279 -0.84 -2.23 8.85
N VAL A 280 -0.07 -1.36 8.20
CA VAL A 280 0.69 -0.30 8.89
C VAL A 280 -0.25 0.65 9.63
N ALA A 281 -1.34 1.09 9.00
CA ALA A 281 -2.32 1.98 9.64
C ALA A 281 -2.92 1.36 10.91
N VAL A 282 -3.26 0.06 10.89
CA VAL A 282 -3.72 -0.68 12.07
C VAL A 282 -2.63 -0.74 13.14
N MET A 283 -1.37 -0.97 12.79
CA MET A 283 -0.26 -1.02 13.74
C MET A 283 0.01 0.33 14.42
N VAL A 284 -0.09 1.43 13.66
CA VAL A 284 0.14 2.79 14.19
C VAL A 284 -1.13 3.45 14.75
N ARG A 285 -2.26 2.73 14.79
CA ARG A 285 -3.57 3.24 15.26
C ARG A 285 -4.08 4.45 14.49
N GLN A 286 -3.87 4.48 13.19
CA GLN A 286 -4.26 5.58 12.30
C GLN A 286 -5.24 5.10 11.21
N GLU A 287 -6.15 4.20 11.57
CA GLU A 287 -7.11 3.60 10.64
C GLU A 287 -8.04 4.64 10.02
N LEU A 288 -8.57 5.56 10.85
CA LEU A 288 -9.42 6.65 10.36
C LEU A 288 -8.63 7.73 9.61
N VAL A 289 -7.37 7.96 10.00
CA VAL A 289 -6.49 8.86 9.25
C VAL A 289 -6.16 8.26 7.89
N LEU A 290 -6.00 6.93 7.78
CA LEU A 290 -5.85 6.25 6.50
C LEU A 290 -7.04 6.50 5.56
N LEU A 291 -8.28 6.52 6.08
CA LEU A 291 -9.46 6.85 5.27
C LEU A 291 -9.36 8.27 4.69
N VAL A 292 -8.79 9.22 5.45
CA VAL A 292 -8.58 10.59 4.97
C VAL A 292 -7.44 10.65 3.97
N MET A 293 -6.24 10.16 4.34
CA MET A 293 -5.05 10.21 3.48
C MET A 293 -5.25 9.42 2.19
N GLY A 294 -5.89 8.25 2.30
CA GLY A 294 -6.26 7.37 1.19
C GLY A 294 -7.60 7.72 0.53
N GLY A 295 -8.11 8.94 0.72
CA GLY A 295 -9.44 9.34 0.26
C GLY A 295 -9.69 9.13 -1.23
N VAL A 296 -8.66 9.19 -2.07
CA VAL A 296 -8.74 8.83 -3.48
C VAL A 296 -9.16 7.35 -3.63
N PHE A 297 -8.51 6.42 -2.93
CA PHE A 297 -8.85 5.00 -2.95
C PHE A 297 -10.28 4.77 -2.40
N VAL A 298 -10.65 5.51 -1.36
CA VAL A 298 -11.98 5.43 -0.75
C VAL A 298 -13.06 5.89 -1.75
N VAL A 299 -12.88 7.03 -2.41
CA VAL A 299 -13.85 7.58 -3.37
C VAL A 299 -13.98 6.67 -4.60
N GLU A 300 -12.87 6.13 -5.11
CA GLU A 300 -12.90 5.14 -6.21
C GLU A 300 -13.71 3.91 -5.83
N THR A 301 -13.46 3.34 -4.65
CA THR A 301 -14.19 2.18 -4.15
C THR A 301 -15.68 2.49 -3.94
N LEU A 302 -15.99 3.62 -3.30
CA LEU A 302 -17.39 4.04 -3.08
C LEU A 302 -18.11 4.25 -4.40
N SER A 303 -17.45 4.79 -5.43
CA SER A 303 -18.05 4.95 -6.75
C SER A 303 -18.52 3.63 -7.35
N VAL A 304 -17.73 2.57 -7.18
CA VAL A 304 -18.09 1.20 -7.63
C VAL A 304 -19.25 0.65 -6.82
N ILE A 305 -19.19 0.77 -5.48
CA ILE A 305 -20.26 0.29 -4.60
C ILE A 305 -21.59 0.97 -4.93
N LEU A 306 -21.58 2.29 -5.05
CA LEU A 306 -22.78 3.09 -5.38
C LEU A 306 -23.31 2.76 -6.78
N GLN A 307 -22.44 2.61 -7.78
CA GLN A 307 -22.83 2.24 -9.13
C GLN A 307 -23.52 0.87 -9.17
N VAL A 308 -22.90 -0.13 -8.52
CA VAL A 308 -23.45 -1.50 -8.48
C VAL A 308 -24.76 -1.53 -7.70
N ALA A 309 -24.84 -0.86 -6.56
CA ALA A 309 -26.05 -0.78 -5.76
C ALA A 309 -27.19 -0.10 -6.55
N SER A 310 -26.95 1.05 -7.17
CA SER A 310 -27.94 1.75 -7.98
C SER A 310 -28.43 0.89 -9.15
N PHE A 311 -27.50 0.27 -9.88
CA PHE A 311 -27.88 -0.56 -11.02
C PHE A 311 -28.71 -1.78 -10.61
N LYS A 312 -28.37 -2.45 -9.50
CA LYS A 312 -29.14 -3.58 -8.98
C LYS A 312 -30.52 -3.19 -8.45
N LEU A 313 -30.62 -2.00 -7.82
CA LEU A 313 -31.90 -1.56 -7.20
C LEU A 313 -32.83 -0.83 -8.16
N THR A 314 -32.29 -0.05 -9.10
CA THR A 314 -33.07 0.86 -9.94
C THR A 314 -32.89 0.63 -11.44
N GLY A 315 -31.97 -0.22 -11.88
CA GLY A 315 -31.62 -0.41 -13.29
C GLY A 315 -30.85 0.78 -13.91
N ARG A 316 -30.52 1.82 -13.14
CA ARG A 316 -29.92 3.05 -13.64
C ARG A 316 -28.46 3.20 -13.17
N ARG A 317 -27.61 3.72 -14.05
CA ARG A 317 -26.22 4.07 -13.72
C ARG A 317 -26.16 5.49 -13.15
N ILE A 318 -25.41 5.70 -12.06
CA ILE A 318 -25.13 7.03 -11.48
C ILE A 318 -23.98 7.68 -12.25
N PHE A 319 -22.90 6.93 -12.49
CA PHE A 319 -21.74 7.39 -13.23
C PHE A 319 -21.75 6.81 -14.64
N HIS A 320 -21.11 7.47 -15.61
CA HIS A 320 -20.93 6.92 -16.97
C HIS A 320 -20.25 5.55 -16.91
N MET A 321 -19.20 5.45 -16.07
CA MET A 321 -18.50 4.22 -15.73
C MET A 321 -17.94 4.34 -14.29
N ALA A 322 -17.78 3.24 -13.59
CA ALA A 322 -17.07 3.15 -12.33
C ALA A 322 -15.90 2.14 -12.48
N PRO A 323 -14.75 2.37 -11.84
CA PRO A 323 -14.42 3.44 -10.89
C PRO A 323 -14.41 4.85 -11.48
N LEU A 324 -14.28 5.88 -10.62
CA LEU A 324 -14.55 7.28 -10.97
C LEU A 324 -13.55 7.85 -12.01
N HIS A 325 -12.31 7.37 -12.06
CA HIS A 325 -11.33 7.80 -13.07
C HIS A 325 -11.84 7.54 -14.49
N HIS A 326 -12.49 6.39 -14.77
CA HIS A 326 -13.10 6.11 -16.06
C HIS A 326 -14.29 7.02 -16.39
N HIS A 327 -15.02 7.48 -15.37
CA HIS A 327 -16.07 8.47 -15.59
C HIS A 327 -15.52 9.79 -16.17
N PHE A 328 -14.35 10.24 -15.68
CA PHE A 328 -13.71 11.45 -16.20
C PHE A 328 -13.12 11.26 -17.60
N GLU A 329 -12.56 10.07 -17.89
CA GLU A 329 -12.12 9.75 -19.25
C GLU A 329 -13.29 9.79 -20.26
N LEU A 330 -14.43 9.18 -19.91
CA LEU A 330 -15.64 9.20 -20.74
C LEU A 330 -16.26 10.59 -20.87
N LYS A 331 -15.92 11.53 -19.97
CA LYS A 331 -16.23 12.96 -20.10
C LYS A 331 -15.24 13.72 -21.00
N GLY A 332 -14.28 13.03 -21.62
CA GLY A 332 -13.29 13.62 -22.53
C GLY A 332 -12.07 14.24 -21.83
N TRP A 333 -11.80 13.90 -20.57
CA TRP A 333 -10.55 14.32 -19.95
C TRP A 333 -9.42 13.39 -20.40
N PRO A 334 -8.28 13.95 -20.89
CA PRO A 334 -7.13 13.12 -21.20
C PRO A 334 -6.58 12.47 -19.94
N GLU A 335 -6.13 11.23 -20.06
CA GLU A 335 -5.62 10.40 -18.97
C GLU A 335 -4.61 11.10 -18.06
N PRO A 336 -3.53 11.79 -18.59
CA PRO A 336 -2.58 12.47 -17.73
C PRO A 336 -3.20 13.56 -16.84
N ARG A 337 -4.28 14.20 -17.32
CA ARG A 337 -5.00 15.21 -16.53
C ARG A 337 -5.74 14.58 -15.34
N VAL A 338 -6.34 13.41 -15.53
CA VAL A 338 -7.00 12.67 -14.45
C VAL A 338 -5.94 12.28 -13.42
N ILE A 339 -4.85 11.64 -13.85
CA ILE A 339 -3.77 11.15 -13.01
C ILE A 339 -3.20 12.28 -12.12
N VAL A 340 -2.75 13.38 -12.74
CA VAL A 340 -2.11 14.50 -12.00
C VAL A 340 -3.07 15.15 -11.01
N ARG A 341 -4.36 15.29 -11.36
CA ARG A 341 -5.36 15.85 -10.43
C ARG A 341 -5.58 14.95 -9.23
N PHE A 342 -5.63 13.65 -9.42
CA PHE A 342 -5.77 12.68 -8.32
C PHE A 342 -4.52 12.68 -7.42
N TRP A 343 -3.33 12.85 -7.99
CA TRP A 343 -2.10 13.05 -7.22
C TRP A 343 -2.16 14.31 -6.35
N ILE A 344 -2.59 15.44 -6.94
CA ILE A 344 -2.74 16.70 -6.19
C ILE A 344 -3.76 16.55 -5.06
N ILE A 345 -4.89 15.89 -5.32
CA ILE A 345 -5.90 15.60 -4.28
C ILE A 345 -5.28 14.76 -3.17
N THR A 346 -4.49 13.74 -3.53
CA THR A 346 -3.81 12.90 -2.52
C THR A 346 -2.84 13.70 -1.68
N VAL A 347 -2.04 14.62 -2.27
CA VAL A 347 -1.16 15.52 -1.49
C VAL A 347 -1.96 16.31 -0.45
N ILE A 348 -3.09 16.91 -0.87
CA ILE A 348 -3.95 17.67 0.04
C ILE A 348 -4.47 16.79 1.18
N LEU A 349 -4.97 15.60 0.85
CA LEU A 349 -5.52 14.66 1.84
C LEU A 349 -4.45 14.13 2.80
N VAL A 350 -3.24 13.87 2.30
CA VAL A 350 -2.10 13.48 3.14
C VAL A 350 -1.71 14.61 4.10
N LEU A 351 -1.66 15.85 3.64
CA LEU A 351 -1.38 17.00 4.50
C LEU A 351 -2.47 17.19 5.57
N ILE A 352 -3.75 17.01 5.20
CA ILE A 352 -4.88 17.03 6.16
C ILE A 352 -4.68 15.90 7.19
N GLY A 353 -4.37 14.68 6.76
CA GLY A 353 -4.11 13.56 7.67
C GLY A 353 -2.94 13.84 8.62
N LEU A 354 -1.81 14.35 8.12
CA LEU A 354 -0.66 14.72 8.93
C LEU A 354 -0.97 15.86 9.91
N ALA A 355 -1.84 16.81 9.55
CA ALA A 355 -2.27 17.88 10.45
C ALA A 355 -2.93 17.34 11.73
N SER A 356 -3.54 16.14 11.68
CA SER A 356 -4.12 15.49 12.88
C SER A 356 -3.09 15.19 13.97
N LEU A 357 -1.79 15.09 13.64
CA LEU A 357 -0.73 14.93 14.64
C LEU A 357 -0.65 16.10 15.63
N LYS A 358 -0.94 17.31 15.17
CA LYS A 358 -0.81 18.51 16.01
C LYS A 358 -2.16 19.12 16.38
N ILE A 359 -3.13 19.07 15.50
CA ILE A 359 -4.49 19.56 15.72
C ILE A 359 -5.28 18.46 16.44
N ARG A 360 -5.11 18.41 17.74
CA ARG A 360 -5.84 17.48 18.61
C ARG A 360 -6.34 18.21 19.84
#